data_686aa016d76c8da727689e9d1cf40c6d
#
_entry.id   686aa016d76c8da727689e9d1cf40c6d
#
_cell.length_a   1.000
_cell.length_b   1.000
_cell.length_c   1.000
_cell.angle_alpha   90.00
_cell.angle_beta   90.00
_cell.angle_gamma   90.00
#
_symmetry.space_group_name_H-M   'P 1'
#
loop_
_entity.id
_entity.type
_entity.pdbx_description
1 polymer ?
#
loop_
_entity_poly.entity_id
_entity_poly.type
_entity_poly.pdbx_seq_one_letter_code
_entity_poly.pdbx_strand_id
1 'polypeptide(L)'
;MTILGISAGTTRTGMCILKDDVLVYGRVRDYRKVWSDAKLRIIIRDYRHYILKYNVSAIIVKISPLKKHTPALRKVLKRLEGLAAEYGILFDLITKTELKSFTNTRSTSELIDYTRRTYPDLNVFFDKGMLNEHSYNKKLFEAVLSAHVFKEKQRIRALQIERAGT
;
A
#
# COMPACT_ATOMS: atom_id res chain seq x y z
N MET A 1 6.86 -5.49 13.36
CA MET A 1 7.08 -5.10 11.93
C MET A 1 6.28 -3.84 11.62
N THR A 2 6.91 -2.87 10.98
CA THR A 2 6.25 -1.64 10.52
C THR A 2 6.26 -1.62 9.00
N ILE A 3 5.08 -1.58 8.39
CA ILE A 3 4.90 -1.72 6.95
C ILE A 3 4.38 -0.40 6.38
N LEU A 4 5.05 0.11 5.34
CA LEU A 4 4.53 1.15 4.46
C LEU A 4 3.77 0.48 3.32
N GLY A 5 2.45 0.56 3.36
CA GLY A 5 1.56 0.13 2.27
C GLY A 5 1.33 1.27 1.30
N ILE A 6 1.41 0.99 0.01
CA ILE A 6 1.25 1.98 -1.05
C ILE A 6 0.31 1.43 -2.13
N SER A 7 -0.70 2.18 -2.53
CA SER A 7 -1.40 1.98 -3.79
C SER A 7 -0.87 3.02 -4.78
N ALA A 8 0.03 2.57 -5.65
CA ALA A 8 0.84 3.46 -6.47
C ALA A 8 0.05 4.13 -7.59
N GLY A 9 0.34 5.40 -7.79
CA GLY A 9 -0.11 6.21 -8.91
C GLY A 9 0.81 7.41 -9.08
N THR A 10 0.75 8.07 -10.22
CA THR A 10 1.55 9.28 -10.51
C THR A 10 0.80 10.57 -10.20
N THR A 11 -0.53 10.51 -10.16
CA THR A 11 -1.39 11.64 -9.81
C THR A 11 -1.94 11.49 -8.41
N ARG A 12 -2.46 10.31 -8.10
CA ARG A 12 -3.06 10.00 -6.79
C ARG A 12 -2.46 8.73 -6.24
N THR A 13 -2.08 8.76 -4.97
CA THR A 13 -1.47 7.65 -4.28
C THR A 13 -2.12 7.47 -2.90
N GLY A 14 -2.50 6.25 -2.59
CA GLY A 14 -2.86 5.87 -1.22
C GLY A 14 -1.62 5.38 -0.49
N MET A 15 -1.49 5.73 0.77
CA MET A 15 -0.41 5.25 1.63
C MET A 15 -0.88 5.04 3.05
N CYS A 16 -0.30 4.07 3.71
CA CYS A 16 -0.56 3.78 5.11
C CYS A 16 0.69 3.29 5.83
N ILE A 17 0.70 3.45 7.14
CA ILE A 17 1.65 2.81 8.04
C ILE A 17 0.88 1.84 8.91
N LEU A 18 1.20 0.56 8.77
CA LEU A 18 0.70 -0.51 9.60
C LEU A 18 1.82 -0.99 10.54
N LYS A 19 1.66 -0.75 11.83
CA LYS A 19 2.60 -1.19 12.86
C LYS A 19 1.97 -2.33 13.63
N ASP A 20 2.53 -3.52 13.47
CA ASP A 20 1.95 -4.76 13.97
C ASP A 20 0.50 -4.91 13.47
N ASP A 21 -0.50 -4.87 14.31
CA ASP A 21 -1.90 -4.95 13.92
C ASP A 21 -2.63 -3.59 13.94
N VAL A 22 -1.88 -2.50 14.12
CA VAL A 22 -2.45 -1.16 14.28
C VAL A 22 -2.19 -0.30 13.07
N LEU A 23 -3.25 0.28 12.51
CA LEU A 23 -3.15 1.33 11.50
C LEU A 23 -2.82 2.65 12.19
N VAL A 24 -1.53 3.05 12.14
CA VAL A 24 -1.05 4.26 12.81
C VAL A 24 -1.11 5.51 11.95
N TYR A 25 -1.20 5.35 10.63
CA TYR A 25 -1.29 6.44 9.67
C TYR A 25 -1.93 5.97 8.36
N GLY A 26 -2.75 6.81 7.76
CA GLY A 26 -3.33 6.55 6.45
C GLY A 26 -3.67 7.86 5.74
N ARG A 27 -3.39 7.93 4.46
CA ARG A 27 -3.61 9.14 3.65
C ARG A 27 -3.73 8.82 2.17
N VAL A 28 -4.54 9.64 1.47
CA VAL A 28 -4.47 9.80 0.02
C VAL A 28 -3.68 11.06 -0.29
N ARG A 29 -2.72 10.96 -1.18
CA ARG A 29 -1.89 12.08 -1.62
C ARG A 29 -2.17 12.40 -3.09
N ASP A 30 -2.48 13.65 -3.38
CA ASP A 30 -2.63 14.15 -4.75
C ASP A 30 -1.38 14.90 -5.19
N TYR A 31 -0.81 14.46 -6.31
CA TYR A 31 0.30 15.11 -6.98
C TYR A 31 -0.19 15.73 -8.29
N ARG A 32 -0.77 16.92 -8.21
CA ARG A 32 -1.47 17.56 -9.34
C ARG A 32 -0.55 18.13 -10.42
N LYS A 33 0.73 18.30 -10.14
CA LYS A 33 1.68 18.81 -11.12
C LYS A 33 1.88 17.85 -12.27
N VAL A 34 2.15 18.40 -13.46
CA VAL A 34 2.55 17.62 -14.63
C VAL A 34 3.79 16.78 -14.30
N TRP A 35 3.87 15.58 -14.89
CA TRP A 35 5.00 14.69 -14.66
C TRP A 35 6.32 15.35 -15.07
N SER A 36 7.31 15.23 -14.21
CA SER A 36 8.68 15.72 -14.39
C SER A 36 9.63 15.01 -13.43
N ASP A 37 10.92 15.14 -13.64
CA ASP A 37 11.91 14.62 -12.68
C ASP A 37 11.80 15.34 -11.32
N ALA A 38 11.42 16.61 -11.32
CA ALA A 38 11.15 17.36 -10.08
C ALA A 38 9.97 16.77 -9.31
N LYS A 39 8.89 16.37 -10.00
CA LYS A 39 7.75 15.68 -9.39
C LYS A 39 8.16 14.32 -8.81
N LEU A 40 8.96 13.55 -9.54
CA LEU A 40 9.49 12.28 -9.05
C LEU A 40 10.29 12.46 -7.75
N ARG A 41 11.15 13.48 -7.68
CA ARG A 41 11.91 13.78 -6.46
C ARG A 41 11.01 14.12 -5.27
N ILE A 42 9.92 14.86 -5.49
CA ILE A 42 8.93 15.18 -4.45
C ILE A 42 8.26 13.91 -3.94
N ILE A 43 7.81 13.03 -4.84
CA ILE A 43 7.16 11.77 -4.49
C ILE A 43 8.10 10.91 -3.64
N ILE A 44 9.33 10.72 -4.06
CA ILE A 44 10.30 9.88 -3.35
C ILE A 44 10.72 10.51 -2.02
N ARG A 45 10.86 11.84 -1.95
CA ARG A 45 11.11 12.55 -0.69
C ARG A 45 10.00 12.30 0.33
N ASP A 46 8.74 12.29 -0.09
CA ASP A 46 7.63 12.02 0.80
C ASP A 46 7.71 10.58 1.36
N TYR A 47 8.00 9.58 0.54
CA TYR A 47 8.17 8.21 1.01
C TYR A 47 9.37 8.06 1.95
N ARG A 48 10.50 8.67 1.62
CA ARG A 48 11.69 8.69 2.49
C ARG A 48 11.36 9.28 3.86
N HIS A 49 10.59 10.36 3.90
CA HIS A 49 10.15 10.97 5.15
C HIS A 49 9.38 9.97 6.03
N TYR A 50 8.41 9.24 5.46
CA TYR A 50 7.63 8.26 6.21
C TYR A 50 8.44 7.03 6.63
N ILE A 51 9.36 6.58 5.79
CA ILE A 51 10.28 5.47 6.13
C ILE A 51 11.08 5.82 7.38
N LEU A 52 11.66 7.01 7.43
CA LEU A 52 12.45 7.46 8.56
C LEU A 52 11.60 7.76 9.79
N LYS A 53 10.49 8.48 9.61
CA LYS A 53 9.61 8.87 10.71
C LYS A 53 9.04 7.68 11.48
N TYR A 54 8.66 6.62 10.78
CA TYR A 54 8.00 5.45 11.39
C TYR A 54 8.91 4.23 11.51
N ASN A 55 10.19 4.35 11.17
CA ASN A 55 11.15 3.23 11.19
C ASN A 55 10.61 2.01 10.43
N VAL A 56 10.22 2.23 9.18
CA VAL A 56 9.62 1.21 8.32
C VAL A 56 10.58 0.07 8.06
N SER A 57 10.09 -1.16 8.13
CA SER A 57 10.86 -2.39 7.87
C SER A 57 10.46 -3.10 6.57
N ALA A 58 9.33 -2.73 5.98
CA ALA A 58 8.87 -3.28 4.69
C ALA A 58 8.07 -2.24 3.90
N ILE A 59 8.26 -2.23 2.58
CA ILE A 59 7.46 -1.45 1.63
C ILE A 59 6.69 -2.43 0.76
N ILE A 60 5.36 -2.32 0.75
CA ILE A 60 4.49 -3.15 -0.07
C ILE A 60 3.70 -2.25 -1.00
N VAL A 61 3.80 -2.49 -2.29
CA VAL A 61 3.18 -1.65 -3.31
C VAL A 61 2.12 -2.42 -4.08
N LYS A 62 0.88 -1.96 -3.99
CA LYS A 62 -0.17 -2.43 -4.89
C LYS A 62 0.02 -1.78 -6.26
N ILE A 63 0.13 -2.61 -7.27
CA ILE A 63 0.35 -2.19 -8.65
C ILE A 63 -0.82 -2.53 -9.56
N SER A 64 -0.99 -1.73 -10.61
CA SER A 64 -1.86 -2.05 -11.74
C SER A 64 -1.27 -3.19 -12.58
N PRO A 65 -2.07 -3.86 -13.43
CA PRO A 65 -1.53 -4.81 -14.41
C PRO A 65 -0.40 -4.19 -15.26
N LEU A 66 0.64 -4.95 -15.56
CA LEU A 66 1.84 -4.47 -16.28
C LEU A 66 1.53 -3.71 -17.57
N LYS A 67 0.50 -4.15 -18.33
CA LYS A 67 0.05 -3.48 -19.56
C LYS A 67 -0.47 -2.05 -19.34
N LYS A 68 -0.80 -1.68 -18.10
CA LYS A 68 -1.27 -0.34 -17.73
C LYS A 68 -0.16 0.53 -17.14
N HIS A 69 1.07 0.02 -17.05
CA HIS A 69 2.18 0.79 -16.51
C HIS A 69 2.65 1.85 -17.50
N THR A 70 2.58 3.10 -17.08
CA THR A 70 3.18 4.23 -17.81
C THR A 70 4.70 4.29 -17.53
N PRO A 71 5.49 4.96 -18.40
CA PRO A 71 6.90 5.21 -18.09
C PRO A 71 7.11 5.94 -16.77
N ALA A 72 6.23 6.88 -16.44
CA ALA A 72 6.25 7.61 -15.17
C ALA A 72 6.07 6.67 -13.96
N LEU A 73 5.07 5.79 -13.99
CA LEU A 73 4.84 4.81 -12.92
C LEU A 73 6.04 3.85 -12.75
N ARG A 74 6.63 3.39 -13.84
CA ARG A 74 7.82 2.54 -13.79
C ARG A 74 8.99 3.23 -13.09
N LYS A 75 9.20 4.53 -13.34
CA LYS A 75 10.23 5.32 -12.66
C LYS A 75 9.96 5.44 -11.15
N VAL A 76 8.70 5.64 -10.75
CA VAL A 76 8.32 5.65 -9.33
C VAL A 76 8.63 4.31 -8.67
N LEU A 77 8.21 3.20 -9.28
CA LEU A 77 8.43 1.85 -8.74
C LEU A 77 9.92 1.53 -8.62
N LYS A 78 10.72 1.84 -9.64
CA LYS A 78 12.18 1.64 -9.62
C LYS A 78 12.85 2.45 -8.50
N ARG A 79 12.42 3.69 -8.30
CA ARG A 79 12.97 4.54 -7.23
C ARG A 79 12.55 4.08 -5.84
N LEU A 80 11.33 3.54 -5.69
CA LEU A 80 10.88 2.93 -4.43
C LEU A 80 11.69 1.68 -4.09
N GLU A 81 11.94 0.81 -5.06
CA GLU A 81 12.80 -0.36 -4.88
C GLU A 81 14.22 0.05 -4.47
N GLY A 82 14.79 1.06 -5.13
CA GLY A 82 16.09 1.62 -4.77
C GLY A 82 16.11 2.21 -3.37
N LEU A 83 15.03 2.87 -2.96
CA LEU A 83 14.89 3.41 -1.62
C LEU A 83 14.84 2.30 -0.55
N ALA A 84 14.14 1.21 -0.83
CA ALA A 84 14.13 0.03 0.04
C ALA A 84 15.53 -0.58 0.19
N ALA A 85 16.28 -0.71 -0.92
CA ALA A 85 17.66 -1.19 -0.92
C ALA A 85 18.58 -0.26 -0.12
N GLU A 86 18.43 1.06 -0.26
CA GLU A 86 19.21 2.06 0.47
C GLU A 86 19.07 1.92 2.00
N TYR A 87 17.87 1.62 2.47
CA TYR A 87 17.60 1.44 3.91
C TYR A 87 17.64 -0.02 4.39
N GLY A 88 17.95 -0.97 3.52
CA GLY A 88 18.00 -2.39 3.87
C GLY A 88 16.66 -2.96 4.32
N ILE A 89 15.54 -2.50 3.76
CA ILE A 89 14.18 -2.93 4.11
C ILE A 89 13.57 -3.79 3.01
N LEU A 90 12.61 -4.62 3.38
CA LEU A 90 11.90 -5.50 2.43
C LEU A 90 11.10 -4.67 1.42
N PHE A 91 11.05 -5.16 0.18
CA PHE A 91 10.23 -4.57 -0.88
C PHE A 91 9.45 -5.67 -1.60
N ASP A 92 8.15 -5.50 -1.74
CA ASP A 92 7.31 -6.44 -2.48
C ASP A 92 6.19 -5.71 -3.23
N LEU A 93 5.72 -6.35 -4.29
CA LEU A 93 4.64 -5.87 -5.14
C LEU A 93 3.44 -6.81 -4.99
N ILE A 94 2.25 -6.25 -5.02
CA ILE A 94 1.01 -7.02 -4.96
C ILE A 94 -0.01 -6.49 -5.98
N THR A 95 -0.74 -7.39 -6.62
CA THR A 95 -1.80 -7.05 -7.55
C THR A 95 -3.17 -7.06 -6.87
N LYS A 96 -4.13 -6.39 -7.49
CA LYS A 96 -5.52 -6.43 -7.02
C LYS A 96 -6.10 -7.85 -7.06
N THR A 97 -5.70 -8.64 -8.05
CA THR A 97 -6.12 -10.05 -8.15
C THR A 97 -5.62 -10.86 -6.96
N GLU A 98 -4.37 -10.65 -6.54
CA GLU A 98 -3.82 -11.30 -5.35
C GLU A 98 -4.53 -10.86 -4.07
N LEU A 99 -4.87 -9.58 -3.94
CA LEU A 99 -5.65 -9.07 -2.82
C LEU A 99 -7.03 -9.76 -2.74
N LYS A 100 -7.73 -9.84 -3.87
CA LYS A 100 -9.02 -10.51 -3.96
C LYS A 100 -8.94 -11.99 -3.65
N SER A 101 -7.93 -12.67 -4.16
CA SER A 101 -7.70 -14.09 -3.90
C SER A 101 -7.46 -14.37 -2.42
N PHE A 102 -6.60 -13.58 -1.78
CA PHE A 102 -6.28 -13.75 -0.37
C PHE A 102 -7.49 -13.51 0.55
N THR A 103 -8.28 -12.50 0.25
CA THR A 103 -9.46 -12.10 1.05
C THR A 103 -10.73 -12.85 0.68
N ASN A 104 -10.69 -13.71 -0.35
CA ASN A 104 -11.86 -14.38 -0.92
C ASN A 104 -12.98 -13.41 -1.30
N THR A 105 -12.60 -12.30 -1.94
CA THR A 105 -13.52 -11.27 -2.44
C THR A 105 -13.53 -11.23 -3.96
N ARG A 106 -14.64 -10.78 -4.56
CA ARG A 106 -14.84 -10.77 -6.02
C ARG A 106 -14.88 -9.38 -6.63
N SER A 107 -15.26 -8.37 -5.85
CA SER A 107 -15.42 -6.99 -6.31
C SER A 107 -14.58 -6.01 -5.51
N THR A 108 -14.43 -4.80 -6.04
CA THR A 108 -13.78 -3.69 -5.32
C THR A 108 -14.58 -3.30 -4.08
N SER A 109 -15.92 -3.33 -4.17
CA SER A 109 -16.80 -3.04 -3.02
C SER A 109 -16.57 -4.04 -1.88
N GLU A 110 -16.48 -5.32 -2.18
CA GLU A 110 -16.20 -6.36 -1.18
C GLU A 110 -14.79 -6.19 -0.55
N LEU A 111 -13.79 -5.79 -1.33
CA LEU A 111 -12.46 -5.46 -0.82
C LEU A 111 -12.50 -4.30 0.18
N ILE A 112 -13.23 -3.23 -0.15
CA ILE A 112 -13.40 -2.08 0.73
C ILE A 112 -14.11 -2.49 2.02
N ASP A 113 -15.18 -3.26 1.92
CA ASP A 113 -15.91 -3.76 3.09
C ASP A 113 -15.06 -4.67 3.98
N TYR A 114 -14.29 -5.56 3.38
CA TYR A 114 -13.33 -6.39 4.11
C TYR A 114 -12.32 -5.52 4.89
N THR A 115 -11.75 -4.53 4.22
CA THR A 115 -10.73 -3.64 4.81
C THR A 115 -11.31 -2.82 5.96
N ARG A 116 -12.52 -2.31 5.82
CA ARG A 116 -13.24 -1.57 6.87
C ARG A 116 -13.53 -2.41 8.10
N ARG A 117 -13.95 -3.65 7.90
CA ARG A 117 -14.21 -4.58 9.02
C ARG A 117 -12.93 -4.95 9.77
N THR A 118 -11.82 -5.06 9.04
CA THR A 118 -10.52 -5.38 9.63
C THR A 118 -9.90 -4.16 10.34
N TYR A 119 -10.10 -2.97 9.78
CA TYR A 119 -9.57 -1.69 10.30
C TYR A 119 -10.71 -0.67 10.44
N PRO A 120 -11.49 -0.72 11.53
CA PRO A 120 -12.65 0.16 11.71
C PRO A 120 -12.32 1.66 11.71
N ASP A 121 -11.10 2.05 12.03
CA ASP A 121 -10.65 3.45 11.98
C ASP A 121 -10.78 4.06 10.57
N LEU A 122 -10.82 3.21 9.53
CA LEU A 122 -11.06 3.65 8.15
C LEU A 122 -12.50 4.10 7.89
N ASN A 123 -13.44 3.81 8.77
CA ASN A 123 -14.83 4.21 8.60
C ASN A 123 -15.00 5.74 8.50
N VAL A 124 -14.14 6.51 9.12
CA VAL A 124 -14.09 7.98 8.99
C VAL A 124 -13.96 8.42 7.54
N PHE A 125 -13.19 7.68 6.73
CA PHE A 125 -12.99 7.95 5.30
C PHE A 125 -14.14 7.45 4.43
N PHE A 126 -14.93 6.52 4.93
CA PHE A 126 -16.08 5.94 4.23
C PHE A 126 -17.37 6.74 4.47
N ASP A 127 -17.62 7.17 5.71
CA ASP A 127 -18.87 7.83 6.14
C ASP A 127 -18.99 9.28 5.66
N LYS A 128 -17.96 9.85 5.08
CA LYS A 128 -18.01 11.15 4.38
C LYS A 128 -18.84 11.15 3.09
N GLY A 129 -19.57 10.09 2.88
CA GLY A 129 -20.91 9.97 2.29
C GLY A 129 -21.14 10.38 0.86
N MET A 130 -20.14 10.66 0.02
CA MET A 130 -20.34 10.96 -1.39
C MET A 130 -19.75 9.88 -2.30
N LEU A 131 -20.49 9.48 -3.32
CA LEU A 131 -20.06 8.52 -4.36
C LEU A 131 -18.65 8.84 -4.94
N ASN A 132 -18.31 10.12 -5.02
CA ASN A 132 -16.99 10.59 -5.47
C ASN A 132 -15.88 10.36 -4.44
N GLU A 133 -16.19 10.32 -3.15
CA GLU A 133 -15.21 10.08 -2.09
C GLU A 133 -14.77 8.62 -2.02
N HIS A 134 -15.64 7.68 -2.38
CA HIS A 134 -15.28 6.26 -2.50
C HIS A 134 -14.17 6.05 -3.52
N SER A 135 -14.26 6.69 -4.68
CA SER A 135 -13.21 6.63 -5.70
C SER A 135 -11.91 7.29 -5.24
N TYR A 136 -12.02 8.39 -4.49
CA TYR A 136 -10.86 9.08 -3.92
C TYR A 136 -10.14 8.22 -2.88
N ASN A 137 -10.88 7.68 -1.92
CA ASN A 137 -10.34 6.92 -0.82
C ASN A 137 -10.00 5.45 -1.16
N LYS A 138 -10.44 4.95 -2.32
CA LYS A 138 -10.16 3.60 -2.79
C LYS A 138 -8.67 3.25 -2.71
N LYS A 139 -7.80 4.17 -3.07
CA LYS A 139 -6.34 3.96 -3.02
C LYS A 139 -5.84 3.81 -1.59
N LEU A 140 -6.43 4.48 -0.62
CA LEU A 140 -6.12 4.28 0.79
C LEU A 140 -6.50 2.86 1.25
N PHE A 141 -7.70 2.41 0.93
CA PHE A 141 -8.13 1.04 1.27
C PHE A 141 -7.23 -0.02 0.63
N GLU A 142 -6.85 0.17 -0.63
CA GLU A 142 -5.93 -0.73 -1.33
C GLU A 142 -4.53 -0.75 -0.69
N ALA A 143 -4.02 0.40 -0.24
CA ALA A 143 -2.75 0.51 0.46
C ALA A 143 -2.77 -0.24 1.79
N VAL A 144 -3.81 -0.03 2.59
CA VAL A 144 -3.99 -0.71 3.89
C VAL A 144 -4.11 -2.22 3.70
N LEU A 145 -4.92 -2.65 2.74
CA LEU A 145 -5.11 -4.08 2.47
C LEU A 145 -3.84 -4.74 1.97
N SER A 146 -3.02 -4.04 1.18
CA SER A 146 -1.73 -4.55 0.71
C SER A 146 -0.77 -4.83 1.86
N ALA A 147 -0.67 -3.89 2.80
CA ALA A 147 0.13 -4.08 4.02
C ALA A 147 -0.40 -5.22 4.88
N HIS A 148 -1.72 -5.30 5.05
CA HIS A 148 -2.38 -6.37 5.80
C HIS A 148 -2.11 -7.76 5.20
N VAL A 149 -2.35 -7.93 3.91
CA VAL A 149 -2.15 -9.22 3.22
C VAL A 149 -0.68 -9.65 3.30
N PHE A 150 0.26 -8.73 3.10
CA PHE A 150 1.67 -9.04 3.27
C PHE A 150 1.98 -9.55 4.69
N LYS A 151 1.52 -8.84 5.71
CA LYS A 151 1.69 -9.23 7.11
C LYS A 151 1.13 -10.64 7.38
N GLU A 152 -0.10 -10.91 6.94
CA GLU A 152 -0.73 -12.21 7.14
C GLU A 152 0.00 -13.34 6.40
N LYS A 153 0.49 -13.09 5.18
CA LYS A 153 1.33 -14.07 4.46
C LYS A 153 2.63 -14.38 5.22
N GLN A 154 3.28 -13.39 5.80
CA GLN A 154 4.49 -13.60 6.61
C GLN A 154 4.17 -14.43 7.85
N ARG A 155 3.06 -14.16 8.51
CA ARG A 155 2.59 -14.92 9.69
C ARG A 155 2.32 -16.38 9.35
N ILE A 156 1.64 -16.65 8.23
CA ILE A 156 1.36 -18.01 7.77
C ILE A 156 2.67 -18.77 7.47
N ARG A 157 3.63 -18.12 6.79
CA ARG A 157 4.93 -18.72 6.49
C ARG A 157 5.72 -19.08 7.77
N ALA A 158 5.72 -18.20 8.75
CA ALA A 158 6.38 -18.47 10.04
C ALA A 158 5.78 -19.70 10.73
N LEU A 159 4.46 -19.81 10.80
CA LEU A 159 3.77 -20.97 11.37
C LEU A 159 4.06 -22.27 10.63
N GLN A 160 4.20 -22.23 9.30
CA GLN A 160 4.54 -23.38 8.50
C GLN A 160 5.97 -23.86 8.76
N ILE A 161 6.91 -22.95 8.92
CA ILE A 161 8.31 -23.28 9.27
C ILE A 161 8.39 -23.92 10.66
N GLU A 162 7.70 -23.39 11.65
CA GLU A 162 7.65 -23.95 12.99
C GLU A 162 7.11 -25.41 13.00
N ARG A 163 6.05 -25.66 12.22
CA ARG A 163 5.46 -27.02 12.08
C ARG A 163 6.36 -28.00 11.34
N ALA A 164 7.16 -27.53 10.38
CA ALA A 164 8.07 -28.38 9.63
C ALA A 164 9.36 -28.69 10.40
N GLY A 165 9.73 -27.88 11.42
CA GLY A 165 10.89 -28.07 12.27
C GLY A 165 10.66 -28.97 13.49
N THR A 166 9.42 -29.39 13.73
CA THR A 166 9.05 -30.38 14.74
C THR A 166 8.78 -31.74 14.14
#